data_b5efd325cf1c4b7fef22f6075fd59ec2
#
_entry.id   b5efd325cf1c4b7fef22f6075fd59ec2
#
_cell.length_a   1.000
_cell.length_b   1.000
_cell.length_c   1.000
_cell.angle_alpha   90.00
_cell.angle_beta   90.00
_cell.angle_gamma   90.00
#
_symmetry.space_group_name_H-M   'P 1'
#
loop_
_entity.id
_entity.type
_entity.pdbx_description
1 polymer ?
#
loop_
_entity_poly.entity_id
_entity_poly.type
_entity_poly.pdbx_seq_one_letter_code
_entity_poly.pdbx_strand_id
1 'polypeptide(L)'
;MFDLREISERIARVRRMGHAVGVDLDSAIGEGGIARPEAQAAVRRCLTCAATDDCAEWLEDYPDGAPRPPGYCRNRHLFRRLGAGDRGGG
;
A
#
# COMPACT_ATOMS: atom_id res chain seq x y z
N MET A 1 -8.91 -4.74 -19.27
CA MET A 1 -7.49 -4.40 -19.26
C MET A 1 -7.31 -2.96 -18.79
N PHE A 2 -6.28 -2.71 -18.00
CA PHE A 2 -6.04 -1.39 -17.42
C PHE A 2 -5.12 -0.57 -18.31
N ASP A 3 -5.39 0.72 -18.45
CA ASP A 3 -4.50 1.60 -19.21
C ASP A 3 -3.38 2.15 -18.31
N LEU A 4 -2.42 2.83 -18.91
CA LEU A 4 -1.26 3.35 -18.19
C LEU A 4 -1.63 4.36 -17.12
N ARG A 5 -2.69 5.13 -17.37
CA ARG A 5 -3.15 6.12 -16.39
C ARG A 5 -3.69 5.45 -15.14
N GLU A 6 -4.52 4.41 -15.32
CA GLU A 6 -5.04 3.65 -14.19
C GLU A 6 -3.94 2.99 -13.40
N ILE A 7 -2.96 2.40 -14.09
CA ILE A 7 -1.83 1.76 -13.43
C ILE A 7 -1.06 2.78 -12.61
N SER A 8 -0.78 3.95 -13.18
CA SER A 8 -0.07 5.02 -12.47
C SER A 8 -0.84 5.49 -11.23
N GLU A 9 -2.14 5.63 -11.35
CA GLU A 9 -2.99 6.04 -10.23
C GLU A 9 -2.96 4.99 -9.11
N ARG A 10 -2.95 3.71 -9.46
CA ARG A 10 -2.92 2.65 -8.46
C ARG A 10 -1.56 2.51 -7.81
N ILE A 11 -0.49 2.73 -8.56
CA ILE A 11 0.85 2.78 -7.98
C ILE A 11 0.91 3.89 -6.93
N ALA A 12 0.41 5.07 -7.26
CA ALA A 12 0.36 6.19 -6.33
C ALA A 12 -0.52 5.85 -5.11
N ARG A 13 -1.63 5.16 -5.33
CA ARG A 13 -2.54 4.76 -4.26
C ARG A 13 -1.87 3.78 -3.29
N VAL A 14 -1.18 2.78 -3.83
CA VAL A 14 -0.45 1.81 -3.00
C VAL A 14 0.62 2.50 -2.17
N ARG A 15 1.37 3.42 -2.76
CA ARG A 15 2.38 4.20 -2.05
C ARG A 15 1.75 5.05 -0.94
N ARG A 16 0.64 5.69 -1.26
CA ARG A 16 -0.05 6.56 -0.30
C ARG A 16 -0.61 5.75 0.87
N MET A 17 -1.19 4.59 0.59
CA MET A 17 -1.67 3.72 1.65
C MET A 17 -0.52 3.24 2.53
N GLY A 18 0.60 2.84 1.93
CA GLY A 18 1.79 2.47 2.67
C GLY A 18 2.25 3.59 3.57
N HIS A 19 2.38 4.79 3.02
CA HIS A 19 2.81 5.95 3.79
C HIS A 19 1.87 6.21 4.98
N ALA A 20 0.56 6.10 4.77
CA ALA A 20 -0.42 6.30 5.82
C ALA A 20 -0.25 5.35 6.99
N VAL A 21 0.22 4.13 6.74
CA VAL A 21 0.44 3.14 7.79
C VAL A 21 1.92 3.00 8.19
N GLY A 22 2.73 3.98 7.81
CA GLY A 22 4.13 4.03 8.22
C GLY A 22 5.08 3.15 7.42
N VAL A 23 4.70 2.79 6.20
CA VAL A 23 5.51 1.93 5.33
C VAL A 23 5.95 2.70 4.09
N ASP A 24 7.26 2.87 3.91
CA ASP A 24 7.81 3.43 2.69
C ASP A 24 8.12 2.28 1.73
N LEU A 25 7.26 2.08 0.75
CA LEU A 25 7.43 0.97 -0.19
C LEU A 25 8.70 1.06 -1.02
N ASP A 26 9.07 2.27 -1.43
CA ASP A 26 10.29 2.45 -2.24
C ASP A 26 11.52 2.06 -1.43
N SER A 27 11.58 2.45 -0.18
CA SER A 27 12.67 2.04 0.73
C SER A 27 12.65 0.54 0.96
N ALA A 28 11.47 -0.04 1.16
CA ALA A 28 11.34 -1.48 1.39
C ALA A 28 11.87 -2.26 0.19
N ILE A 29 11.60 -1.82 -1.02
CA ILE A 29 12.12 -2.46 -2.23
C ILE A 29 13.64 -2.31 -2.30
N GLY A 30 14.14 -1.11 -2.06
CA GLY A 30 15.57 -0.81 -2.12
C GLY A 30 16.38 -1.55 -1.08
N GLU A 31 15.80 -1.82 0.09
CA GLU A 31 16.48 -2.51 1.19
C GLU A 31 16.26 -4.02 1.16
N GLY A 32 15.54 -4.52 0.17
CA GLY A 32 15.31 -5.95 0.04
C GLY A 32 14.22 -6.51 0.94
N GLY A 33 13.42 -5.65 1.57
CA GLY A 33 12.30 -6.08 2.40
C GLY A 33 11.14 -6.64 1.60
N ILE A 34 11.06 -6.28 0.32
CA ILE A 34 10.05 -6.77 -0.59
C ILE A 34 10.68 -6.91 -1.98
N ALA A 35 10.40 -8.02 -2.65
CA ALA A 35 10.90 -8.25 -4.00
C ALA A 35 10.04 -7.50 -5.02
N ARG A 36 10.62 -7.14 -6.16
CA ARG A 36 9.89 -6.46 -7.23
C ARG A 36 8.62 -7.19 -7.68
N PRO A 37 8.66 -8.51 -7.91
CA PRO A 37 7.42 -9.22 -8.27
C PRO A 37 6.33 -9.10 -7.22
N GLU A 38 6.69 -9.06 -5.95
CA GLU A 38 5.74 -8.86 -4.86
C GLU A 38 5.15 -7.45 -4.88
N ALA A 39 5.98 -6.45 -5.17
CA ALA A 39 5.51 -5.07 -5.31
C ALA A 39 4.54 -4.95 -6.49
N GLN A 40 4.84 -5.59 -7.61
CA GLN A 40 3.95 -5.62 -8.77
C GLN A 40 2.63 -6.30 -8.43
N ALA A 41 2.68 -7.38 -7.66
CA ALA A 41 1.47 -8.06 -7.21
C ALA A 41 0.62 -7.17 -6.33
N ALA A 42 1.26 -6.33 -5.50
CA ALA A 42 0.53 -5.37 -4.66
C ALA A 42 -0.25 -4.37 -5.51
N VAL A 43 0.37 -3.86 -6.57
CA VAL A 43 -0.31 -2.94 -7.50
C VAL A 43 -1.50 -3.65 -8.17
N ARG A 44 -1.31 -4.89 -8.60
CA ARG A 44 -2.40 -5.66 -9.21
C ARG A 44 -3.57 -5.87 -8.26
N ARG A 45 -3.30 -6.14 -6.99
CA ARG A 45 -4.37 -6.25 -5.98
C ARG A 45 -5.13 -4.94 -5.85
N CYS A 46 -4.44 -3.82 -5.88
CA CYS A 46 -5.08 -2.50 -5.83
C CYS A 46 -5.92 -2.24 -7.08
N LEU A 47 -5.42 -2.63 -8.26
CA LEU A 47 -6.14 -2.48 -9.52
C LEU A 47 -7.47 -3.24 -9.52
N THR A 48 -7.52 -4.38 -8.84
CA THR A 48 -8.72 -5.20 -8.78
C THR A 48 -9.54 -4.98 -7.51
N CYS A 49 -9.14 -4.03 -6.68
CA CYS A 49 -9.87 -3.70 -5.45
C CYS A 49 -11.17 -2.99 -5.79
N ALA A 50 -12.29 -3.47 -5.24
CA ALA A 50 -13.60 -2.87 -5.46
C ALA A 50 -13.88 -1.68 -4.53
N ALA A 51 -13.05 -1.47 -3.52
CA ALA A 51 -13.29 -0.47 -2.47
C ALA A 51 -12.50 0.82 -2.72
N THR A 52 -12.37 1.25 -3.97
CA THR A 52 -11.55 2.42 -4.32
C THR A 52 -12.10 3.72 -3.74
N ASP A 53 -13.42 3.89 -3.73
CA ASP A 53 -14.05 5.09 -3.18
C ASP A 53 -13.90 5.13 -1.66
N ASP A 54 -14.13 3.99 -1.01
CA ASP A 54 -13.96 3.89 0.44
C ASP A 54 -12.52 4.14 0.83
N CYS A 55 -11.58 3.63 0.05
CA CYS A 55 -10.16 3.84 0.27
C CYS A 55 -9.78 5.31 0.16
N ALA A 56 -10.33 6.03 -0.83
CA ALA A 56 -10.06 7.45 -0.99
C ALA A 56 -10.56 8.23 0.23
N GLU A 57 -11.76 7.94 0.70
CA GLU A 57 -12.30 8.57 1.90
C GLU A 57 -11.47 8.24 3.14
N TRP A 58 -11.06 6.99 3.28
CA TRP A 58 -10.24 6.56 4.40
C TRP A 58 -8.92 7.34 4.45
N LEU A 59 -8.28 7.52 3.30
CA LEU A 59 -7.03 8.26 3.22
C LEU A 59 -7.22 9.74 3.59
N GLU A 60 -8.37 10.32 3.24
CA GLU A 60 -8.70 11.70 3.63
C GLU A 60 -8.95 11.82 5.12
N ASP A 61 -9.51 10.78 5.73
CA ASP A 61 -9.82 10.77 7.17
C ASP A 61 -8.57 10.61 8.02
N TYR A 62 -7.48 10.06 7.47
CA TYR A 62 -6.25 9.82 8.19
C TYR A 62 -5.06 10.52 7.54
N PRO A 63 -5.09 11.87 7.45
CA PRO A 63 -4.00 12.59 6.80
C PRO A 63 -2.66 12.46 7.51
N ASP A 64 -2.67 12.21 8.81
CA ASP A 64 -1.45 12.05 9.60
C ASP A 64 -1.07 10.58 9.81
N GLY A 65 -1.80 9.69 9.16
CA GLY A 65 -1.52 8.27 9.24
C GLY A 65 -2.41 7.50 10.19
N ALA A 66 -2.30 6.19 10.13
CA ALA A 66 -3.08 5.28 10.96
C ALA A 66 -2.21 4.09 11.35
N PRO A 67 -2.56 3.37 12.45
CA PRO A 67 -1.74 2.24 12.90
C PRO A 67 -1.80 1.02 11.98
N ARG A 68 -2.85 0.92 11.17
CA ARG A 68 -3.03 -0.22 10.26
C ARG A 68 -3.96 0.17 9.11
N PRO A 69 -3.86 -0.53 7.96
CA PRO A 69 -4.75 -0.24 6.84
C PRO A 69 -6.18 -0.70 7.13
N PRO A 70 -7.15 -0.21 6.35
CA PRO A 70 -8.53 -0.66 6.53
C PRO A 70 -8.68 -2.15 6.23
N GLY A 71 -9.68 -2.78 6.85
CA GLY A 71 -9.88 -4.21 6.73
C GLY A 71 -10.18 -4.70 5.32
N TYR A 72 -10.71 -3.84 4.46
CA TYR A 72 -10.99 -4.19 3.06
C TYR A 72 -9.78 -4.05 2.14
N CYS A 73 -8.66 -3.50 2.62
CA CYS A 73 -7.47 -3.33 1.79
C CYS A 73 -6.87 -4.70 1.44
N ARG A 74 -6.74 -4.97 0.15
CA ARG A 74 -6.23 -6.26 -0.32
C ARG A 74 -4.75 -6.45 -0.06
N ASN A 75 -4.07 -5.37 0.28
CA ASN A 75 -2.65 -5.39 0.65
C ASN A 75 -2.43 -5.27 2.16
N ARG A 76 -3.48 -5.44 2.95
CA ARG A 76 -3.38 -5.26 4.40
C ARG A 76 -2.34 -6.16 5.06
N HIS A 77 -2.22 -7.38 4.59
CA HIS A 77 -1.23 -8.32 5.15
C HIS A 77 0.19 -7.91 4.82
N LEU A 78 0.39 -7.42 3.60
CA LEU A 78 1.70 -6.92 3.17
C LEU A 78 2.11 -5.72 4.03
N PHE A 79 1.23 -4.76 4.20
CA PHE A 79 1.51 -3.56 4.99
C PHE A 79 1.76 -3.89 6.46
N ARG A 80 1.01 -4.84 7.01
CA ARG A 80 1.24 -5.29 8.38
C ARG A 80 2.63 -5.91 8.54
N ARG A 81 3.00 -6.75 7.61
CA ARG A 81 4.30 -7.41 7.64
C ARG A 81 5.44 -6.41 7.55
N LEU A 82 5.34 -5.47 6.62
CA LEU A 82 6.38 -4.45 6.44
C LEU A 82 6.44 -3.48 7.62
N GLY A 83 5.29 -3.07 8.11
CA GLY A 83 5.23 -2.20 9.28
C GLY A 83 5.76 -2.85 10.53
N ALA A 84 5.43 -4.12 10.75
CA ALA A 84 5.94 -4.88 11.89
C ALA A 84 7.45 -5.08 11.78
N GLY A 85 7.94 -5.29 10.55
CA GLY A 85 9.38 -5.43 10.31
C GLY A 85 10.14 -4.16 10.67
N ASP A 86 9.61 -3.01 10.28
CA ASP A 86 10.20 -1.72 10.60
C ASP A 86 10.25 -1.50 12.11
N ARG A 87 9.16 -1.81 12.79
CA ARG A 87 9.07 -1.65 14.24
C ARG A 87 9.90 -2.69 14.97
N GLY A 88 9.90 -3.90 14.45
CA GLY A 88 10.67 -4.99 15.03
C GLY A 88 12.16 -4.74 14.98
N GLY A 89 12.60 -3.99 13.98
CA GLY A 89 13.98 -3.60 13.86
C GLY A 89 14.37 -2.47 14.80
N GLY A 90 13.36 -1.79 15.30
CA GLY A 90 13.58 -0.67 16.19
C GLY A 90 13.61 -1.11 17.63
#